data_efc383d51d316bec13199d476edb809b
#
_entry.id   efc383d51d316bec13199d476edb809b
#
_cell.length_a   1.000
_cell.length_b   1.000
_cell.length_c   1.000
_cell.angle_alpha   90.00
_cell.angle_beta   90.00
_cell.angle_gamma   90.00
#
_symmetry.space_group_name_H-M   'P 1'
#
loop_
_entity.id
_entity.type
_entity.pdbx_description
1 polymer ?
#
loop_
_entity_poly.entity_id
_entity_poly.type
_entity_poly.pdbx_seq_one_letter_code
_entity_poly.pdbx_strand_id
1 'polypeptide(L)'
;MGFGGDLKYSHDALLKLQDWELRLLETVKKFMVMRVKSDKEYASTLQNLCNQVDKESACQLDYISNVSKSWLLVVQQTEQLSKIMKTHAEDLNSGPLHRLTMMIKDKQQVKKNFIGVHQQIEAEMYKVTKTELEKLKSSYRQLIKEVNSAKEKYKEAVAKGRETEKAKDRCEKATMKLHMLHNQYVLALKGAQLHQHQYYDTTLPLLLDSLQKMQEEMIKALQLQQEFVETAN
;
A
#
# COMPACT_ATOMS: atom_id res chain seq x y z
N MET A 1 9.60 18.68 4.87
CA MET A 1 8.98 18.19 3.65
C MET A 1 8.52 16.78 3.90
N GLY A 2 7.29 16.43 3.59
CA GLY A 2 6.73 15.11 3.85
C GLY A 2 5.59 14.81 2.90
N PHE A 3 5.23 13.53 2.78
CA PHE A 3 4.17 13.09 1.86
C PHE A 3 2.85 13.80 2.11
N GLY A 4 2.50 14.05 3.39
CA GLY A 4 1.27 14.74 3.75
C GLY A 4 1.20 16.19 3.29
N GLY A 5 2.34 16.90 3.22
CA GLY A 5 2.42 18.26 2.71
C GLY A 5 2.49 18.33 1.19
N ASP A 6 3.41 17.57 0.61
CA ASP A 6 3.86 17.74 -0.77
C ASP A 6 3.08 16.90 -1.79
N LEU A 7 2.49 15.77 -1.37
CA LEU A 7 1.90 14.77 -2.27
C LEU A 7 0.37 14.65 -2.19
N LYS A 8 -0.32 15.62 -1.61
CA LYS A 8 -1.80 15.61 -1.46
C LYS A 8 -2.55 15.30 -2.76
N TYR A 9 -2.02 15.74 -3.90
CA TYR A 9 -2.66 15.59 -5.22
C TYR A 9 -1.95 14.59 -6.13
N SER A 10 -0.96 13.86 -5.60
CA SER A 10 -0.08 12.98 -6.37
C SER A 10 -0.32 11.48 -6.08
N HIS A 11 -1.53 11.11 -5.68
CA HIS A 11 -1.88 9.74 -5.29
C HIS A 11 -1.44 8.69 -6.31
N ASP A 12 -1.77 8.89 -7.60
CA ASP A 12 -1.40 7.95 -8.67
C ASP A 12 0.11 7.85 -8.88
N ALA A 13 0.82 8.97 -8.77
CA ALA A 13 2.28 8.99 -8.87
C ALA A 13 2.92 8.22 -7.70
N LEU A 14 2.38 8.38 -6.50
CA LEU A 14 2.82 7.66 -5.31
C LEU A 14 2.60 6.15 -5.44
N LEU A 15 1.46 5.72 -5.96
CA LEU A 15 1.19 4.30 -6.22
C LEU A 15 2.14 3.72 -7.27
N LYS A 16 2.44 4.46 -8.34
CA LYS A 16 3.43 4.06 -9.35
C LYS A 16 4.83 3.91 -8.75
N LEU A 17 5.23 4.83 -7.87
CA LEU A 17 6.50 4.73 -7.15
C LEU A 17 6.56 3.45 -6.31
N GLN A 18 5.51 3.15 -5.55
CA GLN A 18 5.40 1.90 -4.77
C GLN A 18 5.49 0.65 -5.65
N ASP A 19 4.90 0.69 -6.86
CA ASP A 19 5.01 -0.43 -7.81
C ASP A 19 6.43 -0.62 -8.35
N TRP A 20 7.14 0.45 -8.64
CA TRP A 20 8.51 0.38 -9.11
C TRP A 20 9.45 -0.18 -8.03
N GLU A 21 9.30 0.28 -6.80
CA GLU A 21 10.07 -0.25 -5.67
C GLU A 21 9.79 -1.74 -5.42
N LEU A 22 8.53 -2.16 -5.46
CA LEU A 22 8.17 -3.58 -5.35
C LEU A 22 8.80 -4.42 -6.47
N ARG A 23 8.77 -3.94 -7.71
CA ARG A 23 9.42 -4.62 -8.85
C ARG A 23 10.93 -4.72 -8.67
N LEU A 24 11.57 -3.67 -8.17
CA LEU A 24 13.00 -3.69 -7.88
C LEU A 24 13.32 -4.76 -6.82
N LEU A 25 12.60 -4.76 -5.70
CA LEU A 25 12.78 -5.74 -4.62
C LEU A 25 12.57 -7.18 -5.10
N GLU A 26 11.55 -7.44 -5.94
CA GLU A 26 11.33 -8.75 -6.56
C GLU A 26 12.47 -9.14 -7.51
N THR A 27 13.06 -8.18 -8.22
CA THR A 27 14.23 -8.42 -9.08
C THR A 27 15.44 -8.81 -8.26
N VAL A 28 15.72 -8.08 -7.16
CA VAL A 28 16.79 -8.41 -6.22
C VAL A 28 16.58 -9.81 -5.62
N LYS A 29 15.36 -10.12 -5.18
CA LYS A 29 15.01 -11.45 -4.66
C LYS A 29 15.30 -12.56 -5.68
N LYS A 30 14.88 -12.39 -6.94
CA LYS A 30 15.15 -13.36 -8.01
C LYS A 30 16.67 -13.57 -8.21
N PHE A 31 17.44 -12.49 -8.23
CA PHE A 31 18.89 -12.56 -8.32
C PHE A 31 19.47 -13.35 -7.15
N MET A 32 19.07 -13.05 -5.91
CA MET A 32 19.57 -13.78 -4.73
C MET A 32 19.20 -15.27 -4.74
N VAL A 33 17.99 -15.62 -5.17
CA VAL A 33 17.57 -17.02 -5.35
C VAL A 33 18.49 -17.75 -6.33
N MET A 34 18.79 -17.12 -7.47
CA MET A 34 19.67 -17.69 -8.48
C MET A 34 21.12 -17.80 -7.95
N ARG A 35 21.59 -16.82 -7.20
CA ARG A 35 22.93 -16.85 -6.57
C ARG A 35 23.03 -17.99 -5.58
N VAL A 36 22.10 -18.15 -4.66
CA VAL A 36 22.07 -19.27 -3.70
C VAL A 36 22.06 -20.63 -4.42
N LYS A 37 21.30 -20.74 -5.50
CA LYS A 37 21.28 -21.97 -6.32
C LYS A 37 22.64 -22.25 -6.94
N SER A 38 23.26 -21.25 -7.57
CA SER A 38 24.57 -21.39 -8.22
C SER A 38 25.66 -21.77 -7.21
N ASP A 39 25.67 -21.14 -6.03
CA ASP A 39 26.64 -21.44 -4.98
C ASP A 39 26.48 -22.87 -4.44
N LYS A 40 25.24 -23.37 -4.28
CA LYS A 40 24.97 -24.78 -3.92
C LYS A 40 25.42 -25.77 -4.99
N GLU A 41 25.14 -25.47 -6.25
CA GLU A 41 25.57 -26.30 -7.38
C GLU A 41 27.10 -26.37 -7.48
N TYR A 42 27.76 -25.22 -7.30
CA TYR A 42 29.22 -25.15 -7.26
C TYR A 42 29.81 -25.97 -6.09
N ALA A 43 29.28 -25.79 -4.88
CA ALA A 43 29.68 -26.59 -3.71
C ALA A 43 29.52 -28.08 -3.96
N SER A 44 28.41 -28.50 -4.52
CA SER A 44 28.12 -29.91 -4.84
C SER A 44 29.12 -30.46 -5.88
N THR A 45 29.48 -29.65 -6.89
CA THR A 45 30.44 -30.02 -7.91
C THR A 45 31.82 -30.24 -7.30
N LEU A 46 32.27 -29.34 -6.43
CA LEU A 46 33.56 -29.49 -5.71
C LEU A 46 33.56 -30.74 -4.83
N GLN A 47 32.48 -31.01 -4.11
CA GLN A 47 32.36 -32.22 -3.28
C GLN A 47 32.45 -33.51 -4.13
N ASN A 48 31.79 -33.51 -5.29
CA ASN A 48 31.81 -34.65 -6.21
C ASN A 48 33.21 -34.92 -6.75
N LEU A 49 33.97 -33.86 -7.06
CA LEU A 49 35.40 -33.99 -7.48
C LEU A 49 36.24 -34.65 -6.38
N CYS A 50 36.10 -34.20 -5.12
CA CYS A 50 36.82 -34.82 -3.99
C CYS A 50 36.42 -36.30 -3.80
N ASN A 51 35.11 -36.61 -3.87
CA ASN A 51 34.64 -38.00 -3.76
C ASN A 51 35.14 -38.93 -4.88
N GLN A 52 35.38 -38.39 -6.09
CA GLN A 52 36.00 -39.17 -7.18
C GLN A 52 37.45 -39.51 -6.88
N VAL A 53 38.21 -38.54 -6.40
CA VAL A 53 39.62 -38.75 -6.01
C VAL A 53 39.73 -39.80 -4.90
N ASP A 54 38.86 -39.75 -3.89
CA ASP A 54 38.85 -40.74 -2.80
C ASP A 54 38.64 -42.18 -3.30
N LYS A 55 37.75 -42.36 -4.27
CA LYS A 55 37.46 -43.69 -4.88
C LYS A 55 38.65 -44.22 -5.69
N GLU A 56 39.33 -43.35 -6.45
CA GLU A 56 40.46 -43.72 -7.25
C GLU A 56 41.71 -43.93 -6.39
N SER A 57 41.92 -43.15 -5.32
CA SER A 57 43.06 -43.22 -4.41
C SER A 57 43.01 -44.45 -3.51
N ALA A 58 41.84 -45.06 -3.28
CA ALA A 58 41.73 -46.27 -2.46
C ALA A 58 42.60 -47.44 -2.94
N CYS A 59 43.02 -47.45 -4.20
CA CYS A 59 43.86 -48.47 -4.79
C CYS A 59 45.37 -48.14 -4.72
N GLN A 60 45.78 -46.92 -4.27
CA GLN A 60 47.18 -46.44 -4.34
C GLN A 60 47.75 -46.00 -2.98
N LEU A 61 47.17 -46.42 -1.87
CA LEU A 61 47.47 -45.89 -0.53
C LEU A 61 48.83 -46.25 0.05
N ASP A 62 49.60 -47.15 -0.59
CA ASP A 62 50.89 -47.63 -0.05
C ASP A 62 52.10 -46.78 -0.43
N TYR A 63 51.98 -45.78 -1.32
CA TYR A 63 53.12 -44.96 -1.75
C TYR A 63 53.01 -43.51 -1.21
N ILE A 64 53.84 -43.22 -0.19
CA ILE A 64 53.91 -41.87 0.42
C ILE A 64 55.06 -41.11 -0.23
N SER A 65 54.79 -40.18 -1.12
CA SER A 65 55.74 -39.23 -1.72
C SER A 65 55.35 -37.76 -1.35
N ASN A 66 56.28 -36.85 -1.59
CA ASN A 66 55.98 -35.40 -1.43
C ASN A 66 54.89 -34.95 -2.41
N VAL A 67 54.79 -35.57 -3.57
CA VAL A 67 53.74 -35.30 -4.57
C VAL A 67 52.37 -35.75 -4.04
N SER A 68 52.28 -36.97 -3.47
CA SER A 68 51.04 -37.48 -2.90
C SER A 68 50.56 -36.64 -1.72
N LYS A 69 51.47 -36.15 -0.86
CA LYS A 69 51.13 -35.25 0.25
C LYS A 69 50.57 -33.89 -0.26
N SER A 70 51.25 -33.30 -1.27
CA SER A 70 50.78 -32.04 -1.88
C SER A 70 49.43 -32.22 -2.56
N TRP A 71 49.20 -33.35 -3.23
CA TRP A 71 47.91 -33.66 -3.85
C TRP A 71 46.78 -33.79 -2.82
N LEU A 72 47.03 -34.53 -1.75
CA LEU A 72 46.05 -34.66 -0.66
C LEU A 72 45.68 -33.29 -0.04
N LEU A 73 46.67 -32.39 0.10
CA LEU A 73 46.39 -31.03 0.59
C LEU A 73 45.48 -30.25 -0.36
N VAL A 74 45.68 -30.38 -1.68
CA VAL A 74 44.79 -29.73 -2.68
C VAL A 74 43.37 -30.26 -2.56
N VAL A 75 43.22 -31.60 -2.41
CA VAL A 75 41.88 -32.23 -2.24
C VAL A 75 41.19 -31.74 -0.95
N GLN A 76 41.95 -31.73 0.17
CA GLN A 76 41.42 -31.25 1.45
C GLN A 76 40.97 -29.77 1.39
N GLN A 77 41.80 -28.91 0.77
CA GLN A 77 41.41 -27.49 0.59
C GLN A 77 40.21 -27.33 -0.31
N THR A 78 40.05 -28.16 -1.35
CA THR A 78 38.86 -28.16 -2.23
C THR A 78 37.64 -28.60 -1.47
N GLU A 79 37.75 -29.61 -0.62
CA GLU A 79 36.64 -30.05 0.25
C GLU A 79 36.24 -28.95 1.26
N GLN A 80 37.19 -28.26 1.87
CA GLN A 80 36.95 -27.15 2.76
C GLN A 80 36.22 -26.01 2.02
N LEU A 81 36.66 -25.67 0.80
CA LEU A 81 35.98 -24.66 -0.03
C LEU A 81 34.54 -25.07 -0.33
N SER A 82 34.31 -26.35 -0.67
CA SER A 82 32.95 -26.86 -0.87
C SER A 82 32.04 -26.63 0.38
N LYS A 83 32.56 -26.95 1.57
CA LYS A 83 31.84 -26.75 2.84
C LYS A 83 31.54 -25.28 3.11
N ILE A 84 32.53 -24.39 2.90
CA ILE A 84 32.37 -22.95 3.06
C ILE A 84 31.28 -22.42 2.10
N MET A 85 31.35 -22.77 0.82
CA MET A 85 30.39 -22.34 -0.17
C MET A 85 28.94 -22.81 0.13
N LYS A 86 28.84 -24.05 0.62
CA LYS A 86 27.55 -24.61 1.04
C LYS A 86 26.95 -23.83 2.22
N THR A 87 27.73 -23.62 3.27
CA THR A 87 27.32 -22.85 4.45
C THR A 87 26.94 -21.43 4.06
N HIS A 88 27.77 -20.75 3.26
CA HIS A 88 27.48 -19.41 2.76
C HIS A 88 26.14 -19.34 2.01
N ALA A 89 25.87 -20.32 1.13
CA ALA A 89 24.59 -20.38 0.42
C ALA A 89 23.39 -20.65 1.35
N GLU A 90 23.56 -21.42 2.41
CA GLU A 90 22.56 -21.66 3.42
C GLU A 90 22.27 -20.40 4.25
N ASP A 91 23.31 -19.67 4.65
CA ASP A 91 23.20 -18.41 5.39
C ASP A 91 22.54 -17.31 4.57
N LEU A 92 22.90 -17.16 3.29
CA LEU A 92 22.23 -16.25 2.36
C LEU A 92 20.74 -16.57 2.22
N ASN A 93 20.39 -17.85 2.16
CA ASN A 93 19.01 -18.29 2.00
C ASN A 93 18.18 -18.05 3.26
N SER A 94 18.68 -18.43 4.44
CA SER A 94 17.95 -18.36 5.71
C SER A 94 17.92 -16.95 6.30
N GLY A 95 18.94 -16.15 6.06
CA GLY A 95 19.07 -14.78 6.54
C GLY A 95 18.53 -13.74 5.55
N PRO A 96 19.37 -13.15 4.70
CA PRO A 96 18.99 -12.01 3.84
C PRO A 96 17.81 -12.30 2.90
N LEU A 97 17.81 -13.44 2.21
CA LEU A 97 16.76 -13.79 1.25
C LEU A 97 15.39 -14.00 1.93
N HIS A 98 15.39 -14.66 3.11
CA HIS A 98 14.17 -14.82 3.89
C HIS A 98 13.62 -13.46 4.34
N ARG A 99 14.46 -12.60 4.91
CA ARG A 99 14.06 -11.24 5.35
C ARG A 99 13.55 -10.39 4.20
N LEU A 100 14.24 -10.38 3.05
CA LEU A 100 13.77 -9.68 1.85
C LEU A 100 12.39 -10.19 1.39
N THR A 101 12.17 -11.49 1.46
CA THR A 101 10.88 -12.10 1.09
C THR A 101 9.74 -11.64 2.01
N MET A 102 10.00 -11.57 3.32
CA MET A 102 9.01 -11.06 4.28
C MET A 102 8.72 -9.58 4.05
N MET A 103 9.76 -8.76 3.88
CA MET A 103 9.61 -7.33 3.62
C MET A 103 8.80 -7.02 2.36
N ILE A 104 8.98 -7.79 1.28
CA ILE A 104 8.16 -7.65 0.07
C ILE A 104 6.68 -7.91 0.38
N LYS A 105 6.37 -8.94 1.14
CA LYS A 105 4.99 -9.24 1.57
C LYS A 105 4.39 -8.13 2.42
N ASP A 106 5.16 -7.62 3.38
CA ASP A 106 4.73 -6.53 4.25
C ASP A 106 4.47 -5.26 3.45
N LYS A 107 5.36 -4.92 2.51
CA LYS A 107 5.18 -3.76 1.62
C LYS A 107 3.96 -3.90 0.72
N GLN A 108 3.67 -5.08 0.20
CA GLN A 108 2.46 -5.35 -0.58
C GLN A 108 1.20 -5.17 0.27
N GLN A 109 1.22 -5.65 1.52
CA GLN A 109 0.09 -5.50 2.44
C GLN A 109 -0.14 -4.04 2.84
N VAL A 110 0.94 -3.30 3.15
CA VAL A 110 0.89 -1.87 3.43
C VAL A 110 0.28 -1.09 2.27
N LYS A 111 0.74 -1.35 1.04
CA LYS A 111 0.17 -0.72 -0.17
C LYS A 111 -1.31 -1.03 -0.32
N LYS A 112 -1.72 -2.28 -0.13
CA LYS A 112 -3.13 -2.70 -0.22
C LYS A 112 -3.99 -1.97 0.82
N ASN A 113 -3.52 -1.90 2.06
CA ASN A 113 -4.22 -1.21 3.15
C ASN A 113 -4.35 0.29 2.85
N PHE A 114 -3.27 0.94 2.39
CA PHE A 114 -3.28 2.35 2.00
C PHE A 114 -4.33 2.64 0.94
N ILE A 115 -4.38 1.84 -0.14
CA ILE A 115 -5.38 1.98 -1.20
C ILE A 115 -6.79 1.84 -0.63
N GLY A 116 -7.04 0.83 0.21
CA GLY A 116 -8.35 0.60 0.80
C GLY A 116 -8.82 1.76 1.68
N VAL A 117 -7.96 2.26 2.56
CA VAL A 117 -8.27 3.41 3.42
C VAL A 117 -8.45 4.68 2.60
N HIS A 118 -7.59 4.94 1.60
CA HIS A 118 -7.73 6.10 0.72
C HIS A 118 -9.08 6.10 0.00
N GLN A 119 -9.47 4.98 -0.59
CA GLN A 119 -10.77 4.83 -1.26
C GLN A 119 -11.95 5.05 -0.32
N GLN A 120 -11.84 4.56 0.91
CA GLN A 120 -12.90 4.73 1.92
C GLN A 120 -13.08 6.20 2.30
N ILE A 121 -12.02 6.92 2.65
CA ILE A 121 -12.10 8.33 3.04
C ILE A 121 -12.53 9.23 1.89
N GLU A 122 -12.10 8.91 0.65
CA GLU A 122 -12.52 9.62 -0.55
C GLU A 122 -14.01 9.41 -0.86
N ALA A 123 -14.49 8.17 -0.77
CA ALA A 123 -15.90 7.85 -0.96
C ALA A 123 -16.80 8.56 0.07
N GLU A 124 -16.36 8.61 1.32
CA GLU A 124 -17.07 9.29 2.40
C GLU A 124 -17.12 10.81 2.16
N MET A 125 -15.99 11.41 1.78
CA MET A 125 -15.92 12.82 1.38
C MET A 125 -16.86 13.12 0.20
N TYR A 126 -16.86 12.29 -0.85
CA TYR A 126 -17.73 12.44 -2.00
C TYR A 126 -19.21 12.33 -1.63
N LYS A 127 -19.58 11.37 -0.77
CA LYS A 127 -20.94 11.16 -0.28
C LYS A 127 -21.46 12.43 0.39
N VAL A 128 -20.72 12.98 1.34
CA VAL A 128 -21.14 14.16 2.12
C VAL A 128 -21.14 15.42 1.27
N THR A 129 -20.10 15.65 0.47
CA THR A 129 -19.92 16.91 -0.25
C THR A 129 -20.69 17.02 -1.56
N LYS A 130 -21.02 15.89 -2.19
CA LYS A 130 -21.74 15.87 -3.47
C LYS A 130 -23.09 15.18 -3.39
N THR A 131 -23.12 13.90 -3.02
CA THR A 131 -24.36 13.10 -3.14
C THR A 131 -25.48 13.63 -2.24
N GLU A 132 -25.20 13.93 -0.98
CA GLU A 132 -26.21 14.41 -0.03
C GLU A 132 -26.64 15.84 -0.34
N LEU A 133 -25.69 16.71 -0.68
CA LEU A 133 -26.00 18.09 -1.07
C LEU A 133 -26.85 18.18 -2.35
N GLU A 134 -26.54 17.39 -3.38
CA GLU A 134 -27.34 17.41 -4.61
C GLU A 134 -28.77 16.86 -4.40
N LYS A 135 -28.96 15.87 -3.52
CA LYS A 135 -30.29 15.42 -3.11
C LYS A 135 -31.09 16.54 -2.44
N LEU A 136 -30.50 17.21 -1.45
CA LEU A 136 -31.16 18.33 -0.76
C LEU A 136 -31.44 19.48 -1.71
N LYS A 137 -30.52 19.83 -2.60
CA LYS A 137 -30.69 20.87 -3.61
C LYS A 137 -31.80 20.54 -4.60
N SER A 138 -31.91 19.30 -5.03
CA SER A 138 -33.01 18.84 -5.90
C SER A 138 -34.37 18.94 -5.20
N SER A 139 -34.46 18.44 -3.96
CA SER A 139 -35.65 18.53 -3.14
C SER A 139 -36.05 19.98 -2.86
N TYR A 140 -35.10 20.87 -2.61
CA TYR A 140 -35.33 22.30 -2.40
C TYR A 140 -35.91 22.96 -3.65
N ARG A 141 -35.38 22.68 -4.84
CA ARG A 141 -35.93 23.18 -6.12
C ARG A 141 -37.35 22.71 -6.37
N GLN A 142 -37.66 21.47 -6.00
CA GLN A 142 -39.02 20.94 -6.13
C GLN A 142 -39.99 21.62 -5.17
N LEU A 143 -39.62 21.78 -3.91
CA LEU A 143 -40.46 22.46 -2.92
C LEU A 143 -40.71 23.94 -3.28
N ILE A 144 -39.78 24.65 -3.88
CA ILE A 144 -40.01 25.99 -4.41
C ILE A 144 -41.15 25.99 -5.43
N LYS A 145 -41.19 25.04 -6.37
CA LYS A 145 -42.27 24.91 -7.35
C LYS A 145 -43.59 24.62 -6.68
N GLU A 146 -43.62 23.74 -5.68
CA GLU A 146 -44.81 23.39 -4.91
C GLU A 146 -45.37 24.60 -4.13
N VAL A 147 -44.49 25.36 -3.46
CA VAL A 147 -44.89 26.59 -2.75
C VAL A 147 -45.44 27.64 -3.70
N ASN A 148 -44.80 27.84 -4.86
CA ASN A 148 -45.29 28.79 -5.86
C ASN A 148 -46.70 28.38 -6.38
N SER A 149 -46.87 27.09 -6.69
CA SER A 149 -48.19 26.58 -7.10
C SER A 149 -49.25 26.73 -6.00
N ALA A 150 -48.89 26.48 -4.74
CA ALA A 150 -49.80 26.66 -3.60
C ALA A 150 -50.17 28.12 -3.39
N LYS A 151 -49.24 29.04 -3.55
CA LYS A 151 -49.48 30.50 -3.50
C LYS A 151 -50.40 30.97 -4.58
N GLU A 152 -50.26 30.53 -5.82
CA GLU A 152 -51.15 30.89 -6.91
C GLU A 152 -52.57 30.33 -6.68
N LYS A 153 -52.71 29.10 -6.24
CA LYS A 153 -54.02 28.51 -5.87
C LYS A 153 -54.68 29.25 -4.71
N TYR A 154 -53.91 29.73 -3.74
CA TYR A 154 -54.45 30.56 -2.65
C TYR A 154 -54.94 31.90 -3.17
N LYS A 155 -54.18 32.59 -4.05
CA LYS A 155 -54.64 33.85 -4.69
C LYS A 155 -55.95 33.66 -5.47
N GLU A 156 -56.05 32.58 -6.24
CA GLU A 156 -57.26 32.25 -6.99
C GLU A 156 -58.45 31.97 -6.06
N ALA A 157 -58.24 31.23 -4.96
CA ALA A 157 -59.29 30.96 -3.97
C ALA A 157 -59.77 32.21 -3.30
N VAL A 158 -58.89 33.14 -2.97
CA VAL A 158 -59.24 34.46 -2.42
C VAL A 158 -60.12 35.27 -3.44
N ALA A 159 -59.68 35.32 -4.72
CA ALA A 159 -60.39 36.03 -5.77
C ALA A 159 -61.75 35.45 -6.07
N LYS A 160 -61.97 34.14 -5.91
CA LYS A 160 -63.23 33.44 -6.14
C LYS A 160 -64.07 33.35 -4.89
N GLY A 161 -63.57 33.73 -3.71
CA GLY A 161 -64.34 33.70 -2.42
C GLY A 161 -64.73 32.29 -1.95
N ARG A 162 -64.02 31.24 -2.42
CA ARG A 162 -64.31 29.83 -2.12
C ARG A 162 -63.08 29.09 -1.60
N GLU A 163 -63.29 28.24 -0.58
CA GLU A 163 -62.24 27.34 0.00
C GLU A 163 -60.89 28.05 0.41
N THR A 164 -61.01 29.33 0.78
CA THR A 164 -59.82 30.15 1.12
C THR A 164 -58.98 29.58 2.28
N GLU A 165 -59.66 29.09 3.34
CA GLU A 165 -58.96 28.51 4.51
C GLU A 165 -58.19 27.26 4.17
N LYS A 166 -58.74 26.34 3.36
CA LYS A 166 -58.00 25.14 2.92
C LYS A 166 -56.79 25.49 2.04
N ALA A 167 -56.95 26.47 1.15
CA ALA A 167 -55.87 26.92 0.28
C ALA A 167 -54.75 27.62 1.08
N LYS A 168 -55.12 28.39 2.09
CA LYS A 168 -54.24 29.05 3.05
C LYS A 168 -53.41 28.01 3.84
N ASP A 169 -54.07 27.04 4.47
CA ASP A 169 -53.45 25.99 5.24
C ASP A 169 -52.43 25.19 4.38
N ARG A 170 -52.78 24.87 3.12
CA ARG A 170 -51.85 24.20 2.18
C ARG A 170 -50.64 25.07 1.85
N CYS A 171 -50.84 26.38 1.63
CA CYS A 171 -49.74 27.31 1.34
C CYS A 171 -48.82 27.47 2.55
N GLU A 172 -49.34 27.58 3.75
CA GLU A 172 -48.57 27.68 5.00
C GLU A 172 -47.76 26.42 5.27
N LYS A 173 -48.40 25.24 5.14
CA LYS A 173 -47.70 23.95 5.27
C LYS A 173 -46.55 23.75 4.26
N ALA A 174 -46.81 24.12 2.99
CA ALA A 174 -45.78 24.05 1.95
C ALA A 174 -44.63 25.02 2.24
N THR A 175 -44.92 26.24 2.68
CA THR A 175 -43.94 27.24 3.06
C THR A 175 -43.09 26.79 4.27
N MET A 176 -43.76 26.22 5.29
CA MET A 176 -43.05 25.68 6.46
C MET A 176 -42.08 24.55 6.07
N LYS A 177 -42.51 23.61 5.21
CA LYS A 177 -41.64 22.55 4.69
C LYS A 177 -40.42 23.14 3.94
N LEU A 178 -40.64 24.16 3.13
CA LEU A 178 -39.55 24.82 2.41
C LEU A 178 -38.55 25.46 3.37
N HIS A 179 -39.00 26.14 4.42
CA HIS A 179 -38.11 26.72 5.43
C HIS A 179 -37.32 25.65 6.18
N MET A 180 -37.96 24.54 6.57
CA MET A 180 -37.28 23.41 7.21
C MET A 180 -36.18 22.82 6.30
N LEU A 181 -36.50 22.59 5.02
CA LEU A 181 -35.55 22.06 4.07
C LEU A 181 -34.44 23.06 3.75
N HIS A 182 -34.74 24.35 3.71
CA HIS A 182 -33.75 25.43 3.58
C HIS A 182 -32.71 25.35 4.71
N ASN A 183 -33.17 25.26 5.96
CA ASN A 183 -32.31 25.15 7.13
C ASN A 183 -31.44 23.87 7.06
N GLN A 184 -32.04 22.73 6.69
CA GLN A 184 -31.31 21.48 6.50
C GLN A 184 -30.23 21.62 5.41
N TYR A 185 -30.54 22.27 4.28
CA TYR A 185 -29.58 22.51 3.21
C TYR A 185 -28.40 23.39 3.65
N VAL A 186 -28.67 24.47 4.38
CA VAL A 186 -27.63 25.37 4.91
C VAL A 186 -26.74 24.65 5.90
N LEU A 187 -27.30 23.86 6.80
CA LEU A 187 -26.53 23.06 7.75
C LEU A 187 -25.69 21.98 7.05
N ALA A 188 -26.27 21.29 6.06
CA ALA A 188 -25.58 20.28 5.28
C ALA A 188 -24.43 20.90 4.46
N LEU A 189 -24.63 22.08 3.89
CA LEU A 189 -23.58 22.82 3.16
C LEU A 189 -22.41 23.18 4.10
N LYS A 190 -22.72 23.67 5.31
CA LYS A 190 -21.70 23.98 6.31
C LYS A 190 -20.97 22.72 6.78
N GLY A 191 -21.71 21.64 7.02
CA GLY A 191 -21.15 20.33 7.36
C GLY A 191 -20.20 19.80 6.27
N ALA A 192 -20.61 19.90 4.99
CA ALA A 192 -19.79 19.51 3.85
C ALA A 192 -18.49 20.33 3.74
N GLN A 193 -18.56 21.64 3.98
CA GLN A 193 -17.35 22.50 4.01
C GLN A 193 -16.39 22.08 5.12
N LEU A 194 -16.88 21.83 6.32
CA LEU A 194 -16.06 21.40 7.45
C LEU A 194 -15.45 20.02 7.19
N HIS A 195 -16.22 19.09 6.62
CA HIS A 195 -15.74 17.75 6.27
C HIS A 195 -14.67 17.80 5.18
N GLN A 196 -14.85 18.64 4.16
CA GLN A 196 -13.84 18.88 3.12
C GLN A 196 -12.54 19.44 3.71
N HIS A 197 -12.65 20.39 4.62
CA HIS A 197 -11.49 20.98 5.31
C HIS A 197 -10.74 19.93 6.14
N GLN A 198 -11.48 19.15 6.93
CA GLN A 198 -10.91 18.04 7.70
C GLN A 198 -10.23 16.99 6.81
N TYR A 199 -10.84 16.68 5.66
CA TYR A 199 -10.26 15.73 4.70
C TYR A 199 -8.89 16.20 4.19
N TYR A 200 -8.80 17.42 3.66
CA TYR A 200 -7.58 17.93 3.05
C TYR A 200 -6.51 18.38 4.04
N ASP A 201 -6.89 18.86 5.22
CA ASP A 201 -5.95 19.45 6.17
C ASP A 201 -5.51 18.47 7.27
N THR A 202 -6.24 17.38 7.47
CA THR A 202 -5.95 16.43 8.55
C THR A 202 -5.92 14.98 8.06
N THR A 203 -7.02 14.47 7.51
CA THR A 203 -7.19 13.03 7.27
C THR A 203 -6.25 12.51 6.19
N LEU A 204 -6.22 13.18 5.03
CA LEU A 204 -5.35 12.80 3.91
C LEU A 204 -3.86 12.99 4.24
N PRO A 205 -3.41 14.11 4.82
CA PRO A 205 -2.03 14.26 5.26
C PRO A 205 -1.57 13.18 6.24
N LEU A 206 -2.36 12.85 7.27
CA LEU A 206 -2.03 11.80 8.22
C LEU A 206 -1.89 10.42 7.57
N LEU A 207 -2.74 10.09 6.60
CA LEU A 207 -2.63 8.84 5.84
C LEU A 207 -1.33 8.78 5.04
N LEU A 208 -0.97 9.89 4.38
CA LEU A 208 0.26 9.99 3.58
C LEU A 208 1.53 9.94 4.46
N ASP A 209 1.53 10.63 5.60
CA ASP A 209 2.65 10.61 6.55
C ASP A 209 2.82 9.22 7.19
N SER A 210 1.73 8.51 7.45
CA SER A 210 1.78 7.11 7.88
C SER A 210 2.44 6.21 6.84
N LEU A 211 2.13 6.37 5.55
CA LEU A 211 2.76 5.63 4.46
C LEU A 211 4.26 5.96 4.35
N GLN A 212 4.62 7.25 4.45
CA GLN A 212 6.02 7.70 4.45
C GLN A 212 6.81 7.03 5.58
N LYS A 213 6.29 7.07 6.81
CA LYS A 213 6.95 6.48 7.97
C LYS A 213 7.21 4.98 7.78
N MET A 214 6.23 4.23 7.31
CA MET A 214 6.40 2.81 7.02
C MET A 214 7.45 2.56 5.93
N GLN A 215 7.54 3.42 4.90
CA GLN A 215 8.55 3.33 3.86
C GLN A 215 9.95 3.62 4.41
N GLU A 216 10.12 4.62 5.25
CA GLU A 216 11.39 4.95 5.91
C GLU A 216 11.86 3.81 6.81
N GLU A 217 10.97 3.17 7.57
CA GLU A 217 11.27 2.01 8.41
C GLU A 217 11.75 0.82 7.57
N MET A 218 11.14 0.57 6.41
CA MET A 218 11.57 -0.48 5.49
C MET A 218 12.95 -0.20 4.89
N ILE A 219 13.24 1.05 4.51
CA ILE A 219 14.56 1.44 3.98
C ILE A 219 15.64 1.25 5.06
N LYS A 220 15.40 1.67 6.30
CA LYS A 220 16.32 1.45 7.42
C LYS A 220 16.58 -0.04 7.66
N ALA A 221 15.55 -0.87 7.58
CA ALA A 221 15.71 -2.32 7.72
C ALA A 221 16.58 -2.94 6.61
N LEU A 222 16.53 -2.40 5.38
CA LEU A 222 17.41 -2.80 4.28
C LEU A 222 18.86 -2.37 4.50
N GLN A 223 19.10 -1.14 4.96
CA GLN A 223 20.44 -0.61 5.24
C GLN A 223 21.14 -1.43 6.33
N LEU A 224 20.47 -1.76 7.41
CA LEU A 224 20.99 -2.63 8.46
C LEU A 224 21.37 -4.03 7.95
N GLN A 225 20.71 -4.53 6.91
CA GLN A 225 21.06 -5.80 6.29
C GLN A 225 22.34 -5.71 5.44
N GLN A 226 22.59 -4.58 4.81
CA GLN A 226 23.79 -4.32 4.03
C GLN A 226 25.03 -4.28 4.95
N GLU A 227 24.97 -3.59 6.06
CA GLU A 227 26.04 -3.55 7.07
C GLU A 227 26.37 -4.95 7.62
N PHE A 228 25.36 -5.82 7.82
CA PHE A 228 25.57 -7.19 8.28
C PHE A 228 26.30 -8.06 7.25
N VAL A 229 26.09 -7.84 5.95
CA VAL A 229 26.78 -8.57 4.87
C VAL A 229 28.23 -8.08 4.74
N GLU A 230 28.48 -6.79 4.93
CA GLU A 230 29.83 -6.20 4.87
C GLU A 230 30.70 -6.60 6.06
N THR A 231 30.13 -6.80 7.24
CA THR A 231 30.88 -7.24 8.44
C THR A 231 31.12 -8.74 8.50
N ALA A 232 30.44 -9.53 7.67
CA ALA A 232 30.63 -10.99 7.58
C ALA A 232 31.65 -11.43 6.51
N ASN A 233 32.25 -10.49 5.77
CA ASN A 233 33.34 -10.69 4.82
C ASN A 233 34.67 -10.22 5.41
#